data_30d20bf7f3f09a09d31c28ec0613b43f
#
_entry.id   30d20bf7f3f09a09d31c28ec0613b43f
#
_cell.length_a   1.000
_cell.length_b   1.000
_cell.length_c   1.000
_cell.angle_alpha   90.00
_cell.angle_beta   90.00
_cell.angle_gamma   90.00
#
_symmetry.space_group_name_H-M   'P 1'
#
loop_
_entity.id
_entity.type
_entity.pdbx_description
1 polymer ?
#
loop_
_entity_poly.entity_id
_entity_poly.type
_entity_poly.pdbx_seq_one_letter_code
_entity_poly.pdbx_strand_id
1 'polypeptide(L)'
;MNDLPRTPSRFTTERPICVAVMAMGGQGGGVLCDWIVELAESQGWHAQSTSIPGVAQRTGATLYYVEMLPPKGGRAPILSLMPAQGEVDVVLASELMEAGRSILRGLVTPERTTLIASTHRLYAVAEKEKPGDATADPIRWSKPPASRQSA
;
A
#
# COMPACT_ATOMS: atom_id res chain seq x y z
N MET A 1 -10.61 14.98 28.63
CA MET A 1 -10.25 13.71 27.97
C MET A 1 -11.38 13.45 26.99
N ASN A 2 -11.18 13.75 25.69
CA ASN A 2 -12.25 13.62 24.71
C ASN A 2 -12.37 12.15 24.28
N ASP A 3 -13.44 11.50 24.71
CA ASP A 3 -13.87 10.23 24.12
C ASP A 3 -14.41 10.50 22.71
N LEU A 4 -13.53 10.43 21.72
CA LEU A 4 -13.98 10.33 20.34
C LEU A 4 -14.73 9.01 20.17
N PRO A 5 -15.91 9.03 19.52
CA PRO A 5 -16.65 7.80 19.27
C PRO A 5 -15.78 6.84 18.47
N ARG A 6 -15.47 5.69 19.03
CA ARG A 6 -14.74 4.63 18.34
C ARG A 6 -15.61 4.12 17.21
N THR A 7 -15.26 4.44 15.99
CA THR A 7 -15.82 3.78 14.81
C THR A 7 -15.57 2.27 14.96
N PRO A 8 -16.57 1.41 14.79
CA PRO A 8 -16.35 -0.02 14.90
C PRO A 8 -15.24 -0.42 13.90
N SER A 9 -14.21 -1.06 14.42
CA SER A 9 -13.09 -1.52 13.61
C SER A 9 -13.61 -2.55 12.60
N ARG A 10 -13.41 -2.28 11.31
CA ARG A 10 -13.67 -3.26 10.25
C ARG A 10 -12.58 -4.35 10.20
N PHE A 11 -11.56 -4.22 11.02
CA PHE A 11 -10.50 -5.21 11.15
C PHE A 11 -10.93 -6.27 12.14
N THR A 12 -10.99 -7.52 11.69
CA THR A 12 -11.26 -8.68 12.54
C THR A 12 -9.94 -9.31 12.99
N THR A 13 -9.93 -9.90 14.17
CA THR A 13 -8.75 -10.61 14.69
C THR A 13 -8.54 -11.97 14.01
N GLU A 14 -9.38 -12.33 13.07
CA GLU A 14 -9.35 -13.65 12.43
C GLU A 14 -8.38 -13.74 11.26
N ARG A 15 -8.09 -12.61 10.64
CA ARG A 15 -7.15 -12.49 9.52
C ARG A 15 -6.10 -11.42 9.78
N PRO A 16 -4.93 -11.50 9.14
CA PRO A 16 -3.92 -10.45 9.22
C PRO A 16 -4.44 -9.11 8.72
N ILE A 17 -3.90 -8.03 9.29
CA ILE A 17 -3.96 -6.70 8.71
C ILE A 17 -2.79 -6.58 7.74
N CYS A 18 -3.09 -6.24 6.50
CA CYS A 18 -2.14 -6.19 5.40
C CYS A 18 -1.93 -4.74 4.95
N VAL A 19 -0.70 -4.25 5.06
CA VAL A 19 -0.32 -2.90 4.66
C VAL A 19 0.73 -2.97 3.55
N ALA A 20 0.49 -2.28 2.45
CA ALA A 20 1.46 -2.11 1.37
C ALA A 20 1.93 -0.65 1.31
N VAL A 21 3.24 -0.43 1.37
CA VAL A 21 3.85 0.89 1.23
C VAL A 21 4.62 0.93 -0.08
N MET A 22 4.23 1.84 -0.97
CA MET A 22 4.89 2.04 -2.25
C MET A 22 5.70 3.34 -2.19
N ALA A 23 7.01 3.19 -2.13
CA ALA A 23 7.92 4.31 -1.98
C ALA A 23 9.15 4.16 -2.88
N MET A 24 9.64 5.27 -3.40
CA MET A 24 10.91 5.30 -4.09
C MET A 24 12.08 5.32 -3.10
N GLY A 25 13.25 4.96 -3.58
CA GLY A 25 14.47 5.05 -2.77
C GLY A 25 14.64 6.46 -2.16
N GLY A 26 14.94 6.51 -0.88
CA GLY A 26 15.10 7.76 -0.13
C GLY A 26 13.82 8.38 0.43
N GLN A 27 12.63 7.84 0.14
CA GLN A 27 11.35 8.36 0.64
C GLN A 27 10.93 7.74 2.00
N GLY A 28 11.79 6.98 2.64
CA GLY A 28 11.55 6.48 3.99
C GLY A 28 10.56 5.32 4.11
N GLY A 29 10.20 4.65 3.00
CA GLY A 29 9.23 3.55 3.00
C GLY A 29 9.63 2.40 3.93
N GLY A 30 10.90 2.01 3.93
CA GLY A 30 11.41 0.98 4.83
C GLY A 30 11.32 1.39 6.29
N VAL A 31 11.77 2.60 6.62
CA VAL A 31 11.70 3.14 8.00
C VAL A 31 10.26 3.17 8.51
N LEU A 32 9.30 3.58 7.67
CA LEU A 32 7.90 3.57 8.04
C LEU A 32 7.40 2.14 8.35
N CYS A 33 7.81 1.16 7.54
CA CYS A 33 7.44 -0.23 7.78
C CYS A 33 8.03 -0.77 9.08
N ASP A 34 9.29 -0.44 9.38
CA ASP A 34 9.95 -0.81 10.63
C ASP A 34 9.21 -0.23 11.83
N TRP A 35 8.77 1.03 11.77
CA TRP A 35 7.96 1.65 12.83
C TRP A 35 6.59 0.98 13.00
N ILE A 36 5.94 0.57 11.89
CA ILE A 36 4.66 -0.15 11.96
C ILE A 36 4.85 -1.51 12.64
N VAL A 37 5.91 -2.23 12.30
CA VAL A 37 6.25 -3.52 12.92
C VAL A 37 6.54 -3.32 14.41
N GLU A 38 7.41 -2.39 14.78
CA GLU A 38 7.75 -2.09 16.17
C GLU A 38 6.50 -1.71 16.99
N LEU A 39 5.62 -0.89 16.42
CA LEU A 39 4.36 -0.54 17.06
C LEU A 39 3.49 -1.79 17.29
N ALA A 40 3.35 -2.65 16.32
CA ALA A 40 2.55 -3.88 16.43
C ALA A 40 3.13 -4.82 17.49
N GLU A 41 4.45 -5.04 17.46
CA GLU A 41 5.15 -5.89 18.43
C GLU A 41 5.08 -5.33 19.86
N SER A 42 5.15 -4.01 20.03
CA SER A 42 4.99 -3.36 21.33
C SER A 42 3.60 -3.59 21.97
N GLN A 43 2.60 -3.89 21.12
CA GLN A 43 1.26 -4.27 21.56
C GLN A 43 1.08 -5.80 21.66
N GLY A 44 2.17 -6.55 21.54
CA GLY A 44 2.15 -8.02 21.61
C GLY A 44 1.62 -8.71 20.36
N TRP A 45 1.53 -8.01 19.21
CA TRP A 45 1.12 -8.60 17.95
C TRP A 45 2.30 -9.31 17.27
N HIS A 46 2.01 -10.28 16.44
CA HIS A 46 2.97 -10.83 15.49
C HIS A 46 2.97 -9.95 14.24
N ALA A 47 4.11 -9.44 13.84
CA ALA A 47 4.25 -8.59 12.68
C ALA A 47 5.50 -8.98 11.87
N GLN A 48 5.43 -8.76 10.56
CA GLN A 48 6.54 -9.02 9.64
C GLN A 48 6.51 -7.97 8.54
N SER A 49 7.68 -7.46 8.17
CA SER A 49 7.85 -6.64 6.98
C SER A 49 8.71 -7.35 5.95
N THR A 50 8.42 -7.12 4.68
CA THR A 50 9.22 -7.55 3.55
C THR A 50 9.38 -6.40 2.56
N SER A 51 10.46 -6.42 1.78
CA SER A 51 10.67 -5.45 0.71
C SER A 51 10.86 -6.15 -0.62
N ILE A 52 10.11 -5.71 -1.60
CA ILE A 52 10.16 -6.22 -2.97
C ILE A 52 10.64 -5.07 -3.85
N PRO A 53 11.93 -5.04 -4.22
CA PRO A 53 12.46 -3.99 -5.07
C PRO A 53 11.76 -4.06 -6.44
N GLY A 54 11.36 -2.90 -6.96
CA GLY A 54 10.78 -2.80 -8.29
C GLY A 54 11.76 -3.30 -9.35
N VAL A 55 11.36 -4.26 -10.17
CA VAL A 55 12.19 -4.89 -11.21
C VAL A 55 12.58 -3.91 -12.32
N ALA A 56 11.89 -2.80 -12.43
CA ALA A 56 12.23 -1.74 -13.38
C ALA A 56 13.26 -0.79 -12.78
N GLN A 57 14.53 -1.05 -13.00
CA GLN A 57 15.67 -0.25 -12.54
C GLN A 57 15.65 1.24 -12.96
N ARG A 58 14.62 1.70 -13.67
CA ARG A 58 14.47 3.07 -14.17
C ARG A 58 13.34 3.89 -13.54
N THR A 59 12.49 3.27 -12.70
CA THR A 59 11.42 3.96 -11.95
C THR A 59 11.22 3.37 -10.56
N GLY A 60 12.23 2.88 -10.03
CA GLY A 60 12.69 2.40 -8.76
C GLY A 60 11.82 2.42 -7.50
N ALA A 61 10.50 2.35 -7.60
CA ALA A 61 9.69 2.18 -6.41
C ALA A 61 9.85 0.77 -5.84
N THR A 62 10.08 0.71 -4.55
CA THR A 62 10.06 -0.52 -3.77
C THR A 62 8.67 -0.69 -3.18
N LEU A 63 8.11 -1.87 -3.30
CA LEU A 63 6.95 -2.29 -2.55
C LEU A 63 7.42 -2.87 -1.22
N TYR A 64 7.08 -2.20 -0.14
CA TYR A 64 7.21 -2.74 1.20
C TYR A 64 5.86 -3.31 1.61
N TYR A 65 5.88 -4.49 2.23
CA TYR A 65 4.68 -5.17 2.67
C TYR A 65 4.78 -5.53 4.14
N VAL A 66 3.78 -5.14 4.90
CA VAL A 66 3.68 -5.45 6.33
C VAL A 66 2.42 -6.28 6.54
N GLU A 67 2.57 -7.39 7.22
CA GLU A 67 1.47 -8.23 7.67
C GLU A 67 1.54 -8.35 9.18
N MET A 68 0.40 -8.12 9.85
CA MET A 68 0.34 -8.17 11.31
C MET A 68 -0.94 -8.84 11.80
N LEU A 69 -0.82 -9.63 12.87
CA LEU A 69 -1.94 -10.36 13.46
C LEU A 69 -1.84 -10.29 14.99
N PRO A 70 -2.95 -9.99 15.71
CA PRO A 70 -2.95 -10.05 17.16
C PRO A 70 -2.66 -11.47 17.66
N PRO A 71 -2.09 -11.62 18.86
CA PRO A 71 -1.77 -12.93 19.41
C PRO A 71 -3.07 -13.72 19.63
N LYS A 72 -3.15 -14.88 19.02
CA LYS A 72 -4.12 -15.92 19.38
C LYS A 72 -3.35 -16.96 20.16
N GLY A 73 -3.79 -17.28 21.36
CA GLY A 73 -3.09 -18.24 22.21
C GLY A 73 -2.68 -19.49 21.41
N GLY A 74 -1.40 -19.88 21.49
CA GLY A 74 -0.86 -21.03 20.79
C GLY A 74 0.38 -20.72 19.93
N ARG A 75 0.47 -21.36 18.75
CA ARG A 75 1.61 -21.23 17.86
C ARG A 75 1.62 -19.89 17.12
N ALA A 76 2.81 -19.31 16.94
CA ALA A 76 3.01 -18.13 16.11
C ALA A 76 2.45 -18.34 14.69
N PRO A 77 1.76 -17.33 14.11
CA PRO A 77 1.23 -17.44 12.76
C PRO A 77 2.35 -17.47 11.72
N ILE A 78 2.08 -18.08 10.57
CA ILE A 78 2.92 -17.95 9.39
C ILE A 78 2.36 -16.76 8.60
N LEU A 79 3.15 -15.70 8.45
CA LEU A 79 2.79 -14.50 7.72
C LEU A 79 3.29 -14.60 6.27
N SER A 80 2.62 -13.90 5.37
CA SER A 80 2.94 -13.90 3.94
C SER A 80 4.11 -12.97 3.63
N LEU A 81 4.89 -13.31 2.60
CA LEU A 81 6.01 -12.50 2.13
C LEU A 81 5.60 -11.47 1.07
N MET A 82 4.42 -11.61 0.49
CA MET A 82 3.94 -10.78 -0.61
C MET A 82 2.44 -10.51 -0.48
N PRO A 83 1.97 -9.31 -0.86
CA PRO A 83 0.54 -9.04 -0.89
C PRO A 83 -0.15 -9.84 -2.00
N ALA A 84 -1.27 -10.45 -1.69
CA ALA A 84 -2.18 -10.98 -2.69
C ALA A 84 -3.10 -9.87 -3.23
N GLN A 85 -3.51 -9.99 -4.48
CA GLN A 85 -4.47 -9.06 -5.09
C GLN A 85 -5.79 -9.09 -4.32
N GLY A 86 -6.32 -7.90 -4.03
CA GLY A 86 -7.57 -7.76 -3.27
C GLY A 86 -7.47 -8.05 -1.77
N GLU A 87 -6.30 -8.40 -1.27
CA GLU A 87 -6.11 -8.78 0.14
C GLU A 87 -5.45 -7.69 1.00
N VAL A 88 -5.12 -6.54 0.41
CA VAL A 88 -4.48 -5.42 1.10
C VAL A 88 -5.52 -4.52 1.76
N ASP A 89 -5.36 -4.23 3.05
CA ASP A 89 -6.27 -3.36 3.81
C ASP A 89 -5.92 -1.88 3.65
N VAL A 90 -4.63 -1.56 3.64
CA VAL A 90 -4.13 -0.19 3.51
C VAL A 90 -3.01 -0.14 2.49
N VAL A 91 -3.11 0.77 1.53
CA VAL A 91 -2.02 1.11 0.61
C VAL A 91 -1.58 2.53 0.90
N LEU A 92 -0.29 2.70 1.20
CA LEU A 92 0.37 3.98 1.35
C LEU A 92 1.27 4.21 0.12
N ALA A 93 1.00 5.25 -0.64
CA ALA A 93 1.81 5.62 -1.79
C ALA A 93 2.48 6.97 -1.56
N SER A 94 3.81 7.00 -1.56
CA SER A 94 4.59 8.20 -1.31
C SER A 94 4.56 9.21 -2.47
N GLU A 95 4.04 8.79 -3.63
CA GLU A 95 3.81 9.68 -4.77
C GLU A 95 2.65 9.16 -5.65
N LEU A 96 2.11 10.06 -6.50
CA LEU A 96 0.86 9.82 -7.24
C LEU A 96 0.96 8.68 -8.26
N MET A 97 2.10 8.50 -8.92
CA MET A 97 2.27 7.43 -9.92
C MET A 97 2.29 6.04 -9.27
N GLU A 98 2.81 5.95 -8.05
CA GLU A 98 2.78 4.69 -7.30
C GLU A 98 1.37 4.36 -6.80
N ALA A 99 0.56 5.37 -6.47
CA ALA A 99 -0.87 5.17 -6.20
C ALA A 99 -1.58 4.56 -7.41
N GLY A 100 -1.38 5.12 -8.61
CA GLY A 100 -1.93 4.58 -9.85
C GLY A 100 -1.44 3.16 -10.14
N ARG A 101 -0.16 2.90 -9.90
CA ARG A 101 0.44 1.57 -10.09
C ARG A 101 -0.12 0.53 -9.12
N SER A 102 -0.41 0.90 -7.88
CA SER A 102 -1.04 0.01 -6.89
C SER A 102 -2.44 -0.42 -7.32
N ILE A 103 -3.21 0.49 -7.93
CA ILE A 103 -4.53 0.19 -8.51
C ILE A 103 -4.38 -0.80 -9.68
N LEU A 104 -3.45 -0.53 -10.61
CA LEU A 104 -3.21 -1.40 -11.77
C LEU A 104 -2.75 -2.80 -11.39
N ARG A 105 -2.02 -2.93 -10.29
CA ARG A 105 -1.58 -4.22 -9.76
C ARG A 105 -2.67 -4.98 -9.00
N GLY A 106 -3.86 -4.39 -8.84
CA GLY A 106 -4.97 -5.00 -8.09
C GLY A 106 -4.75 -5.03 -6.58
N LEU A 107 -3.83 -4.21 -6.06
CA LEU A 107 -3.62 -4.09 -4.61
C LEU A 107 -4.72 -3.25 -3.95
N VAL A 108 -5.34 -2.35 -4.72
CA VAL A 108 -6.41 -1.47 -4.26
C VAL A 108 -7.74 -1.97 -4.79
N THR A 109 -8.65 -2.30 -3.90
CA THR A 109 -10.03 -2.67 -4.22
C THR A 109 -11.01 -1.77 -3.47
N PRO A 110 -12.14 -1.35 -4.10
CA PRO A 110 -13.10 -0.45 -3.46
C PRO A 110 -13.70 -1.00 -2.18
N GLU A 111 -13.87 -2.32 -2.12
CA GLU A 111 -14.57 -3.00 -1.02
C GLU A 111 -13.69 -3.13 0.23
N ARG A 112 -12.37 -3.14 0.05
CA ARG A 112 -11.46 -3.48 1.15
C ARG A 112 -10.42 -2.43 1.43
N THR A 113 -9.78 -1.88 0.41
CA THR A 113 -8.55 -1.13 0.55
C THR A 113 -8.79 0.34 0.88
N THR A 114 -8.08 0.86 1.87
CA THR A 114 -7.91 2.29 2.05
C THR A 114 -6.64 2.73 1.35
N LEU A 115 -6.76 3.54 0.30
CA LEU A 115 -5.63 4.14 -0.39
C LEU A 115 -5.33 5.52 0.20
N ILE A 116 -4.11 5.69 0.70
CA ILE A 116 -3.56 6.96 1.17
C ILE A 116 -2.38 7.31 0.26
N ALA A 117 -2.49 8.39 -0.47
CA ALA A 117 -1.47 8.76 -1.44
C ALA A 117 -1.06 10.22 -1.29
N SER A 118 0.24 10.47 -1.44
CA SER A 118 0.75 11.82 -1.67
C SER A 118 0.37 12.28 -3.08
N THR A 119 0.00 13.54 -3.22
CA THR A 119 -0.22 14.17 -4.53
C THR A 119 1.07 14.59 -5.22
N HIS A 120 2.20 14.44 -4.53
CA HIS A 120 3.52 14.66 -5.13
C HIS A 120 3.71 13.71 -6.31
N ARG A 121 4.33 14.21 -7.38
CA ARG A 121 4.58 13.44 -8.58
C ARG A 121 6.03 13.49 -8.99
N LEU A 122 6.64 12.32 -9.14
CA LEU A 122 7.93 12.15 -9.78
C LEU A 122 7.72 11.67 -11.22
N TYR A 123 8.30 12.39 -12.15
CA TYR A 123 8.22 12.02 -13.57
C TYR A 123 9.15 10.84 -13.87
N ALA A 124 8.62 9.83 -14.54
CA ALA A 124 9.41 8.71 -15.03
C ALA A 124 10.43 9.19 -16.08
N VAL A 125 11.54 8.47 -16.24
CA VAL A 125 12.57 8.81 -17.23
C VAL A 125 11.97 8.91 -18.63
N ALA A 126 11.08 7.98 -18.99
CA ALA A 126 10.41 7.98 -20.28
C ALA A 126 9.51 9.20 -20.53
N GLU A 127 8.97 9.80 -19.48
CA GLU A 127 8.19 11.05 -19.55
C GLU A 127 9.10 12.27 -19.76
N LYS A 128 10.33 12.22 -19.23
CA LYS A 128 11.31 13.29 -19.36
C LYS A 128 12.04 13.30 -20.69
N GLU A 129 12.17 12.14 -21.33
CA GLU A 129 12.89 11.96 -22.59
C GLU A 129 12.07 12.28 -23.84
N LYS A 130 10.73 12.27 -23.75
CA LYS A 130 9.86 12.53 -24.89
C LYS A 130 9.66 14.02 -25.10
N PRO A 131 9.89 14.54 -26.31
CA PRO A 131 9.50 15.93 -26.68
C PRO A 131 7.97 16.08 -26.58
N GLY A 132 7.52 17.17 -25.97
CA GLY A 132 6.11 17.47 -25.78
C GLY A 132 5.56 17.01 -24.42
N ASP A 133 4.24 17.09 -24.27
CA ASP A 133 3.58 16.66 -23.03
C ASP A 133 3.31 15.15 -23.07
N ALA A 134 4.28 14.36 -22.61
CA ALA A 134 4.16 12.92 -22.44
C ALA A 134 3.71 12.51 -21.05
N THR A 135 3.26 13.47 -20.23
CA THR A 135 2.83 13.24 -18.87
C THR A 135 1.49 12.50 -18.83
N ALA A 136 1.42 11.44 -18.01
CA ALA A 136 0.15 10.78 -17.76
C ALA A 136 -0.77 11.72 -16.97
N ASP A 137 -2.04 11.82 -17.36
CA ASP A 137 -3.02 12.65 -16.66
C ASP A 137 -3.30 12.07 -15.26
N PRO A 138 -2.92 12.76 -14.17
CA PRO A 138 -3.13 12.28 -12.82
C PRO A 138 -4.61 12.15 -12.43
N ILE A 139 -5.49 12.93 -13.06
CA ILE A 139 -6.93 12.91 -12.79
C ILE A 139 -7.57 11.63 -13.32
N ARG A 140 -6.99 11.04 -14.38
CA ARG A 140 -7.52 9.81 -14.97
C ARG A 140 -7.42 8.61 -14.04
N TRP A 141 -6.46 8.62 -13.11
CA TRP A 141 -6.23 7.54 -12.14
C TRP A 141 -7.09 7.65 -10.89
N SER A 142 -7.57 8.84 -10.57
CA SER A 142 -8.43 9.08 -9.40
C SER A 142 -9.91 8.76 -9.66
N LYS A 143 -10.31 8.49 -10.91
CA LYS A 143 -11.67 8.09 -11.25
C LYS A 143 -11.79 6.57 -11.22
N PRO A 144 -12.78 6.01 -10.51
CA PRO A 144 -13.07 4.58 -10.59
C PRO A 144 -13.33 4.20 -12.05
N PRO A 145 -12.93 2.99 -12.51
CA PRO A 145 -13.25 2.52 -13.84
C PRO A 145 -14.78 2.58 -14.03
N ALA A 146 -15.21 3.22 -15.12
CA ALA A 146 -16.62 3.22 -15.49
C ALA A 146 -17.10 1.76 -15.56
N SER A 147 -18.15 1.44 -14.80
CA SER A 147 -18.78 0.13 -14.86
C SER A 147 -19.06 -0.18 -16.34
N ARG A 148 -18.49 -1.28 -16.86
CA ARG A 148 -18.87 -1.78 -18.17
C ARG A 148 -20.35 -2.10 -18.09
N GLN A 149 -21.18 -1.25 -18.68
CA GLN A 149 -22.56 -1.61 -18.96
C GLN A 149 -22.48 -2.78 -19.96
N SER A 150 -22.86 -3.96 -19.49
CA SER A 150 -23.11 -5.13 -20.34
C SER A 150 -24.27 -4.78 -21.24
N ALA A 151 -24.01 -4.71 -22.53
CA ALA A 151 -25.03 -4.73 -23.57
C ALA A 151 -25.48 -6.18 -23.79
#